data_bbc099b4e3745fa85309e6cd21163e87
#
_entry.id   bbc099b4e3745fa85309e6cd21163e87
#
_cell.length_a   1.000
_cell.length_b   1.000
_cell.length_c   1.000
_cell.angle_alpha   90.00
_cell.angle_beta   90.00
_cell.angle_gamma   90.00
#
_symmetry.space_group_name_H-M   'P 1'
#
loop_
_entity.id
_entity.type
_entity.pdbx_description
1 polymer ?
#
loop_
_entity_poly.entity_id
_entity_poly.type
_entity_poly.pdbx_seq_one_letter_code
_entity_poly.pdbx_strand_id
1 'polypeptide(L)'
;ASDVYKRQQEDEHMNIGTVIMNKRKYLGLTQQALANELNVSFQAISKWENGTSCPDIDLLPAIASVLQTSVDSLLGYRSMVAADYEDRYKEDGFFWGVNPNYLCYELMQKKPPIKPLKVLDVGCGEGKDAVFLAKNGYIVTAFDMAESGLEKGRMLAEKNGTYVNFYKADINDFELQDNYDIIFCSGVFHYMKPEKRTEVVEKLKKHTNSGGLHVINVFVEKPFIKNLEKEHSHLWKSGEPVSYTHLTL
;
A
#
# COMPACT_ATOMS: atom_id res chain seq x y z
N ALA A 1 23.22 1.62 0.20
CA ALA A 1 21.96 2.38 0.05
C ALA A 1 21.58 2.57 -1.42
N SER A 2 22.53 2.87 -2.33
CA SER A 2 22.23 3.10 -3.76
C SER A 2 21.80 1.84 -4.51
N ASP A 3 22.32 0.67 -4.14
CA ASP A 3 22.03 -0.58 -4.84
C ASP A 3 20.68 -1.20 -4.44
N VAL A 4 20.22 -0.94 -3.22
CA VAL A 4 18.88 -1.34 -2.78
C VAL A 4 17.82 -0.46 -3.46
N TYR A 5 18.10 0.83 -3.62
CA TYR A 5 17.22 1.77 -4.33
C TYR A 5 17.16 1.46 -5.84
N LYS A 6 18.28 1.05 -6.45
CA LYS A 6 18.29 0.63 -7.85
C LYS A 6 17.53 -0.67 -8.08
N ARG A 7 17.66 -1.67 -7.19
CA ARG A 7 16.89 -2.93 -7.28
C ARG A 7 15.39 -2.73 -7.09
N GLN A 8 14.95 -1.75 -6.28
CA GLN A 8 13.53 -1.40 -6.15
C GLN A 8 12.96 -0.67 -7.37
N GLN A 9 13.80 -0.05 -8.20
CA GLN A 9 13.39 0.53 -9.49
C GLN A 9 13.42 -0.49 -10.65
N GLU A 10 14.11 -1.62 -10.50
CA GLU A 10 14.13 -2.71 -11.48
C GLU A 10 12.98 -3.71 -11.27
N ASP A 11 12.36 -3.72 -10.08
CA ASP A 11 11.17 -4.53 -9.80
C ASP A 11 9.90 -3.72 -10.15
N GLU A 12 9.30 -4.13 -11.29
CA GLU A 12 7.98 -3.76 -11.77
C GLU A 12 7.80 -2.36 -12.41
N HIS A 13 8.52 -2.07 -13.46
CA HIS A 13 7.82 -1.44 -14.58
C HIS A 13 6.77 -2.46 -15.06
N MET A 14 5.54 -2.37 -14.55
CA MET A 14 4.43 -3.14 -15.10
C MET A 14 4.27 -2.68 -16.55
N ASN A 15 4.90 -3.42 -17.46
CA ASN A 15 4.74 -3.26 -18.88
C ASN A 15 3.26 -3.53 -19.20
N ILE A 16 2.64 -2.68 -19.99
CA ILE A 16 1.25 -2.84 -20.46
C ILE A 16 0.94 -4.29 -20.87
N GLY A 17 1.88 -4.99 -21.47
CA GLY A 17 1.75 -6.39 -21.86
C GLY A 17 1.53 -7.33 -20.67
N THR A 18 2.23 -7.09 -19.57
CA THR A 18 2.05 -7.86 -18.32
C THR A 18 0.65 -7.61 -17.73
N VAL A 19 0.17 -6.37 -17.75
CA VAL A 19 -1.20 -6.04 -17.29
C VAL A 19 -2.24 -6.74 -18.13
N ILE A 20 -2.12 -6.66 -19.48
CA ILE A 20 -3.01 -7.35 -20.41
C ILE A 20 -3.03 -8.84 -20.13
N MET A 21 -1.87 -9.49 -20.01
CA MET A 21 -1.74 -10.92 -19.74
C MET A 21 -2.42 -11.32 -18.42
N ASN A 22 -2.18 -10.59 -17.35
CA ASN A 22 -2.72 -10.89 -16.05
C ASN A 22 -4.25 -10.74 -16.03
N LYS A 23 -4.79 -9.64 -16.55
CA LYS A 23 -6.24 -9.40 -16.64
C LYS A 23 -6.93 -10.44 -17.53
N ARG A 24 -6.35 -10.76 -18.69
CA ARG A 24 -6.87 -11.80 -19.57
C ARG A 24 -6.96 -13.16 -18.86
N LYS A 25 -5.87 -13.58 -18.18
CA LYS A 25 -5.84 -14.84 -17.43
C LYS A 25 -6.86 -14.84 -16.29
N TYR A 26 -7.00 -13.74 -15.58
CA TYR A 26 -7.99 -13.59 -14.52
C TYR A 26 -9.42 -13.79 -15.02
N LEU A 27 -9.75 -13.25 -16.20
CA LEU A 27 -11.04 -13.43 -16.86
C LEU A 27 -11.20 -14.80 -17.55
N GLY A 28 -10.22 -15.69 -17.43
CA GLY A 28 -10.24 -17.02 -18.08
C GLY A 28 -10.17 -16.98 -19.61
N LEU A 29 -9.80 -15.85 -20.19
CA LEU A 29 -9.73 -15.70 -21.66
C LEU A 29 -8.43 -16.31 -22.21
N THR A 30 -8.52 -16.95 -23.39
CA THR A 30 -7.33 -17.32 -24.16
C THR A 30 -6.82 -16.13 -24.94
N GLN A 31 -5.55 -16.13 -25.38
CA GLN A 31 -5.02 -15.10 -26.28
C GLN A 31 -5.83 -15.00 -27.58
N GLN A 32 -6.31 -16.14 -28.08
CA GLN A 32 -7.15 -16.17 -29.29
C GLN A 32 -8.54 -15.54 -29.03
N ALA A 33 -9.14 -15.78 -27.87
CA ALA A 33 -10.42 -15.15 -27.51
C ALA A 33 -10.28 -13.62 -27.42
N LEU A 34 -9.23 -13.15 -26.74
CA LEU A 34 -8.95 -11.71 -26.66
C LEU A 34 -8.69 -11.10 -28.05
N ALA A 35 -7.94 -11.78 -28.89
CA ALA A 35 -7.66 -11.35 -30.26
C ALA A 35 -8.95 -11.19 -31.08
N ASN A 36 -9.88 -12.13 -30.96
CA ASN A 36 -11.18 -12.10 -31.65
C ASN A 36 -12.04 -10.92 -31.16
N GLU A 37 -12.11 -10.70 -29.83
CA GLU A 37 -12.87 -9.57 -29.24
C GLU A 37 -12.34 -8.21 -29.70
N LEU A 38 -11.03 -8.10 -29.86
CA LEU A 38 -10.37 -6.85 -30.27
C LEU A 38 -10.21 -6.71 -31.78
N ASN A 39 -10.65 -7.73 -32.55
CA ASN A 39 -10.46 -7.79 -33.99
C ASN A 39 -8.98 -7.58 -34.46
N VAL A 40 -8.06 -8.20 -33.71
CA VAL A 40 -6.63 -8.22 -34.02
C VAL A 40 -6.11 -9.65 -34.18
N SER A 41 -4.88 -9.80 -34.66
CA SER A 41 -4.28 -11.13 -34.79
C SER A 41 -3.86 -11.70 -33.42
N PHE A 42 -3.89 -13.03 -33.30
CA PHE A 42 -3.30 -13.74 -32.14
C PHE A 42 -1.83 -13.32 -31.90
N GLN A 43 -1.07 -13.15 -33.00
CA GLN A 43 0.32 -12.73 -32.93
C GLN A 43 0.49 -11.34 -32.31
N ALA A 44 -0.47 -10.43 -32.51
CA ALA A 44 -0.45 -9.11 -31.88
C ALA A 44 -0.58 -9.24 -30.36
N ILE A 45 -1.57 -10.00 -29.87
CA ILE A 45 -1.74 -10.26 -28.43
C ILE A 45 -0.49 -10.90 -27.85
N SER A 46 0.05 -11.94 -28.51
CA SER A 46 1.26 -12.62 -28.05
C SER A 46 2.47 -11.67 -27.95
N LYS A 47 2.65 -10.78 -28.94
CA LYS A 47 3.73 -9.79 -28.92
C LYS A 47 3.56 -8.75 -27.81
N TRP A 48 2.34 -8.32 -27.54
CA TRP A 48 2.05 -7.36 -26.46
C TRP A 48 2.35 -8.00 -25.10
N GLU A 49 1.84 -9.21 -24.87
CA GLU A 49 2.04 -9.92 -23.58
C GLU A 49 3.50 -10.28 -23.32
N ASN A 50 4.29 -10.50 -24.37
CA ASN A 50 5.73 -10.78 -24.26
C ASN A 50 6.61 -9.51 -24.29
N GLY A 51 5.99 -8.32 -24.37
CA GLY A 51 6.70 -7.04 -24.38
C GLY A 51 7.51 -6.74 -25.64
N THR A 52 7.30 -7.50 -26.72
CA THR A 52 8.01 -7.29 -28.02
C THR A 52 7.39 -6.21 -28.87
N SER A 53 6.14 -5.81 -28.58
CA SER A 53 5.48 -4.63 -29.13
C SER A 53 4.43 -4.11 -28.15
N CYS A 54 3.98 -2.87 -28.35
CA CYS A 54 2.85 -2.29 -27.59
C CYS A 54 1.59 -2.27 -28.47
N PRO A 55 0.40 -2.29 -27.86
CA PRO A 55 -0.85 -1.96 -28.54
C PRO A 55 -0.80 -0.55 -29.13
N ASP A 56 -1.54 -0.32 -30.21
CA ASP A 56 -1.81 1.03 -30.67
C ASP A 56 -2.63 1.79 -29.63
N ILE A 57 -2.37 3.09 -29.48
CA ILE A 57 -3.05 3.94 -28.51
C ILE A 57 -4.56 3.96 -28.73
N ASP A 58 -5.00 3.89 -29.98
CA ASP A 58 -6.42 3.89 -30.34
C ASP A 58 -7.13 2.59 -29.92
N LEU A 59 -6.41 1.51 -29.66
CA LEU A 59 -6.95 0.25 -29.17
C LEU A 59 -7.09 0.20 -27.65
N LEU A 60 -6.43 1.08 -26.90
CA LEU A 60 -6.43 1.04 -25.45
C LEU A 60 -7.83 1.09 -24.84
N PRO A 61 -8.79 1.92 -25.32
CA PRO A 61 -10.15 1.91 -24.79
C PRO A 61 -10.87 0.57 -25.00
N ALA A 62 -10.68 -0.07 -26.17
CA ALA A 62 -11.27 -1.36 -26.47
C ALA A 62 -10.67 -2.47 -25.60
N ILE A 63 -9.34 -2.48 -25.43
CA ILE A 63 -8.62 -3.41 -24.56
C ILE A 63 -9.11 -3.24 -23.11
N ALA A 64 -9.22 -2.00 -22.63
CA ALA A 64 -9.70 -1.70 -21.28
C ALA A 64 -11.13 -2.22 -21.06
N SER A 65 -12.02 -2.00 -22.05
CA SER A 65 -13.40 -2.48 -22.01
C SER A 65 -13.49 -4.01 -21.95
N VAL A 66 -12.78 -4.72 -22.85
CA VAL A 66 -12.81 -6.19 -22.91
C VAL A 66 -12.19 -6.81 -21.65
N LEU A 67 -11.13 -6.20 -21.12
CA LEU A 67 -10.45 -6.66 -19.90
C LEU A 67 -11.06 -6.11 -18.61
N GLN A 68 -12.21 -5.43 -18.68
CA GLN A 68 -12.93 -4.87 -17.52
C GLN A 68 -12.01 -4.04 -16.62
N THR A 69 -11.22 -3.15 -17.21
CA THR A 69 -10.26 -2.29 -16.51
C THR A 69 -10.27 -0.88 -17.10
N SER A 70 -9.48 0.04 -16.57
CA SER A 70 -9.31 1.38 -17.13
C SER A 70 -8.07 1.48 -18.02
N VAL A 71 -8.04 2.47 -18.93
CA VAL A 71 -6.84 2.78 -19.70
C VAL A 71 -5.68 3.18 -18.79
N ASP A 72 -5.96 3.92 -17.75
CA ASP A 72 -4.96 4.29 -16.74
C ASP A 72 -4.31 3.04 -16.12
N SER A 73 -5.13 2.06 -15.73
CA SER A 73 -4.64 0.78 -15.19
C SER A 73 -3.81 -0.01 -16.21
N LEU A 74 -4.20 0.01 -17.50
CA LEU A 74 -3.42 -0.63 -18.56
C LEU A 74 -2.04 0.00 -18.73
N LEU A 75 -1.95 1.32 -18.60
CA LEU A 75 -0.71 2.09 -18.71
C LEU A 75 0.11 2.08 -17.41
N GLY A 76 -0.37 1.40 -16.37
CA GLY A 76 0.27 1.42 -15.06
C GLY A 76 0.16 2.78 -14.36
N TYR A 77 -0.64 3.70 -14.90
CA TYR A 77 -0.92 4.97 -14.24
C TYR A 77 -1.89 4.72 -13.09
N ARG A 78 -1.43 5.00 -11.90
CA ARG A 78 -2.26 5.03 -10.70
C ARG A 78 -2.47 6.48 -10.33
N SER A 79 -3.68 6.98 -10.54
CA SER A 79 -4.02 8.32 -10.11
C SER A 79 -3.83 8.42 -8.59
N MET A 80 -2.99 9.35 -8.16
CA MET A 80 -2.85 9.71 -6.74
C MET A 80 -3.90 10.73 -6.31
N VAL A 81 -4.83 11.09 -7.19
CA VAL A 81 -5.99 11.90 -6.83
C VAL A 81 -6.82 11.10 -5.83
N ALA A 82 -7.24 11.76 -4.75
CA ALA A 82 -7.98 11.22 -3.61
C ALA A 82 -9.00 10.15 -4.01
N ALA A 83 -8.51 8.95 -4.24
CA ALA A 83 -9.36 7.82 -4.54
C ALA A 83 -9.81 7.26 -3.21
N ASP A 84 -11.05 6.94 -3.17
CA ASP A 84 -11.58 6.10 -2.12
C ASP A 84 -10.76 4.80 -2.11
N TYR A 85 -9.91 4.62 -1.11
CA TYR A 85 -9.11 3.39 -0.97
C TYR A 85 -10.00 2.17 -0.84
N GLU A 86 -11.23 2.33 -0.35
CA GLU A 86 -12.22 1.27 -0.32
C GLU A 86 -12.47 0.73 -1.73
N ASP A 87 -12.65 1.59 -2.73
CA ASP A 87 -12.89 1.17 -4.11
C ASP A 87 -11.62 0.59 -4.76
N ARG A 88 -10.45 1.15 -4.47
CA ARG A 88 -9.17 0.62 -4.97
C ARG A 88 -8.88 -0.78 -4.44
N TYR A 89 -9.19 -1.03 -3.18
CA TYR A 89 -8.95 -2.33 -2.57
C TYR A 89 -9.99 -3.40 -2.97
N LYS A 90 -11.10 -3.02 -3.60
CA LYS A 90 -12.03 -3.96 -4.25
C LYS A 90 -11.49 -4.53 -5.56
N GLU A 91 -10.52 -3.85 -6.19
CA GLU A 91 -9.89 -4.35 -7.41
C GLU A 91 -9.09 -5.64 -7.13
N ASP A 92 -8.94 -6.46 -8.19
CA ASP A 92 -8.17 -7.69 -8.09
C ASP A 92 -6.69 -7.45 -7.79
N GLY A 93 -6.10 -8.40 -7.07
CA GLY A 93 -4.71 -8.30 -6.62
C GLY A 93 -4.54 -7.36 -5.42
N PHE A 94 -3.29 -7.02 -5.13
CA PHE A 94 -2.93 -6.09 -4.06
C PHE A 94 -2.48 -4.77 -4.66
N PHE A 95 -3.16 -3.68 -4.34
CA PHE A 95 -2.86 -2.35 -4.87
C PHE A 95 -1.41 -1.92 -4.55
N TRP A 96 -0.96 -2.18 -3.31
CA TRP A 96 0.39 -1.87 -2.86
C TRP A 96 1.37 -3.04 -3.02
N GLY A 97 0.96 -4.14 -3.70
CA GLY A 97 1.71 -5.38 -3.72
C GLY A 97 1.72 -6.09 -2.36
N VAL A 98 2.51 -7.16 -2.27
CA VAL A 98 2.62 -8.00 -1.06
C VAL A 98 3.99 -7.90 -0.37
N ASN A 99 4.94 -7.18 -0.98
CA ASN A 99 6.25 -6.99 -0.41
C ASN A 99 6.21 -5.94 0.70
N PRO A 100 6.86 -6.18 1.85
CA PRO A 100 6.85 -5.23 2.95
C PRO A 100 7.62 -3.95 2.61
N ASN A 101 7.27 -2.86 3.28
CA ASN A 101 8.04 -1.64 3.23
C ASN A 101 9.45 -1.86 3.83
N TYR A 102 10.46 -1.16 3.31
CA TYR A 102 11.83 -1.24 3.84
C TYR A 102 11.92 -0.91 5.34
N LEU A 103 11.02 -0.07 5.85
CA LEU A 103 10.93 0.25 7.28
C LEU A 103 10.71 -0.97 8.17
N CYS A 104 10.07 -2.03 7.66
CA CYS A 104 9.94 -3.28 8.39
C CYS A 104 11.29 -3.92 8.67
N TYR A 105 12.21 -3.89 7.70
CA TYR A 105 13.56 -4.44 7.87
C TYR A 105 14.40 -3.59 8.82
N GLU A 106 14.30 -2.26 8.73
CA GLU A 106 14.96 -1.36 9.68
C GLU A 106 14.44 -1.54 11.11
N LEU A 107 13.11 -1.70 11.26
CA LEU A 107 12.50 -2.00 12.54
C LEU A 107 13.06 -3.31 13.13
N MET A 108 13.13 -4.36 12.34
CA MET A 108 13.66 -5.66 12.79
C MET A 108 15.13 -5.57 13.24
N GLN A 109 15.93 -4.75 12.59
CA GLN A 109 17.33 -4.51 13.01
C GLN A 109 17.42 -3.74 14.32
N LYS A 110 16.56 -2.73 14.52
CA LYS A 110 16.59 -1.86 15.71
C LYS A 110 15.89 -2.47 16.92
N LYS A 111 14.85 -3.24 16.69
CA LYS A 111 14.00 -3.82 17.74
C LYS A 111 13.58 -5.26 17.37
N PRO A 112 14.53 -6.21 17.31
CA PRO A 112 14.24 -7.58 16.93
C PRO A 112 13.29 -8.24 17.93
N PRO A 113 12.38 -9.13 17.49
CA PRO A 113 11.39 -9.77 18.35
C PRO A 113 11.97 -10.97 19.12
N ILE A 114 13.06 -10.74 19.87
CA ILE A 114 13.67 -11.76 20.75
C ILE A 114 12.77 -12.15 21.94
N LYS A 115 11.76 -11.34 22.20
CA LYS A 115 10.61 -11.60 23.08
C LYS A 115 9.35 -11.09 22.38
N PRO A 116 8.15 -11.53 22.78
CA PRO A 116 6.92 -11.00 22.17
C PRO A 116 6.85 -9.48 22.30
N LEU A 117 6.80 -8.80 21.16
CA LEU A 117 6.64 -7.34 21.08
C LEU A 117 5.30 -7.03 20.39
N LYS A 118 4.49 -6.17 21.03
CA LYS A 118 3.21 -5.71 20.47
C LYS A 118 3.46 -4.57 19.49
N VAL A 119 2.94 -4.71 18.29
CA VAL A 119 2.98 -3.69 17.21
C VAL A 119 1.56 -3.22 16.93
N LEU A 120 1.37 -1.90 16.82
CA LEU A 120 0.21 -1.29 16.22
C LEU A 120 0.59 -0.80 14.82
N ASP A 121 -0.04 -1.34 13.77
CA ASP A 121 0.09 -0.83 12.39
C ASP A 121 -1.07 0.09 12.08
N VAL A 122 -0.78 1.39 11.97
CA VAL A 122 -1.75 2.48 11.80
C VAL A 122 -1.95 2.74 10.33
N GLY A 123 -3.17 2.50 9.81
CA GLY A 123 -3.49 2.64 8.40
C GLY A 123 -2.80 1.57 7.55
N CYS A 124 -3.06 0.31 7.91
CA CYS A 124 -2.35 -0.86 7.36
C CYS A 124 -2.71 -1.19 5.90
N GLY A 125 -3.75 -0.57 5.33
CA GLY A 125 -4.25 -0.87 4.00
C GLY A 125 -4.59 -2.35 3.83
N GLU A 126 -3.98 -3.00 2.85
CA GLU A 126 -4.13 -4.43 2.56
C GLU A 126 -3.24 -5.34 3.43
N GLY A 127 -2.63 -4.79 4.49
CA GLY A 127 -1.97 -5.55 5.54
C GLY A 127 -0.58 -6.13 5.22
N LYS A 128 0.07 -5.73 4.13
CA LYS A 128 1.36 -6.31 3.70
C LYS A 128 2.47 -6.19 4.76
N ASP A 129 2.54 -5.03 5.43
CA ASP A 129 3.54 -4.76 6.46
C ASP A 129 3.17 -5.46 7.78
N ALA A 130 1.89 -5.39 8.19
CA ALA A 130 1.35 -6.08 9.35
C ALA A 130 1.57 -7.60 9.29
N VAL A 131 1.25 -8.22 8.14
CA VAL A 131 1.42 -9.66 7.94
C VAL A 131 2.90 -10.06 7.94
N PHE A 132 3.76 -9.25 7.31
CA PHE A 132 5.20 -9.49 7.33
C PHE A 132 5.76 -9.45 8.76
N LEU A 133 5.39 -8.44 9.55
CA LEU A 133 5.83 -8.32 10.94
C LEU A 133 5.32 -9.50 11.80
N ALA A 134 4.04 -9.87 11.64
CA ALA A 134 3.47 -11.01 12.37
C ALA A 134 4.17 -12.33 12.04
N LYS A 135 4.48 -12.57 10.75
CA LYS A 135 5.23 -13.73 10.30
C LYS A 135 6.65 -13.79 10.91
N ASN A 136 7.22 -12.65 11.23
CA ASN A 136 8.55 -12.54 11.83
C ASN A 136 8.53 -12.48 13.36
N GLY A 137 7.40 -12.81 14.01
CA GLY A 137 7.34 -13.03 15.47
C GLY A 137 6.84 -11.85 16.29
N TYR A 138 6.34 -10.79 15.67
CA TYR A 138 5.65 -9.71 16.37
C TYR A 138 4.18 -10.05 16.61
N ILE A 139 3.60 -9.51 17.69
CA ILE A 139 2.16 -9.57 17.96
C ILE A 139 1.54 -8.31 17.36
N VAL A 140 0.86 -8.45 16.24
CA VAL A 140 0.41 -7.29 15.46
C VAL A 140 -1.09 -7.07 15.59
N THR A 141 -1.44 -5.84 15.94
CA THR A 141 -2.77 -5.26 15.78
C THR A 141 -2.68 -4.20 14.69
N ALA A 142 -3.64 -4.18 13.77
CA ALA A 142 -3.61 -3.30 12.61
C ALA A 142 -5.00 -2.74 12.33
N PHE A 143 -5.09 -1.48 11.94
CA PHE A 143 -6.36 -0.89 11.52
C PHE A 143 -6.23 -0.09 10.23
N ASP A 144 -7.35 -0.03 9.51
CA ASP A 144 -7.55 0.84 8.34
C ASP A 144 -9.02 1.25 8.28
N MET A 145 -9.33 2.31 7.56
CA MET A 145 -10.72 2.72 7.33
C MET A 145 -11.39 1.92 6.22
N ALA A 146 -10.61 1.32 5.32
CA ALA A 146 -11.09 0.55 4.18
C ALA A 146 -11.28 -0.92 4.53
N GLU A 147 -12.55 -1.38 4.62
CA GLU A 147 -12.86 -2.78 4.97
C GLU A 147 -12.33 -3.76 3.92
N SER A 148 -12.42 -3.41 2.63
CA SER A 148 -11.87 -4.24 1.55
C SER A 148 -10.36 -4.48 1.69
N GLY A 149 -9.62 -3.48 2.20
CA GLY A 149 -8.20 -3.64 2.52
C GLY A 149 -7.98 -4.62 3.66
N LEU A 150 -8.77 -4.50 4.73
CA LEU A 150 -8.69 -5.39 5.89
C LEU A 150 -9.04 -6.85 5.52
N GLU A 151 -10.04 -7.06 4.64
CA GLU A 151 -10.38 -8.40 4.13
C GLU A 151 -9.19 -9.03 3.40
N LYS A 152 -8.55 -8.29 2.51
CA LYS A 152 -7.33 -8.75 1.83
C LYS A 152 -6.18 -9.00 2.81
N GLY A 153 -6.04 -8.17 3.84
CA GLY A 153 -5.08 -8.37 4.92
C GLY A 153 -5.30 -9.70 5.65
N ARG A 154 -6.55 -10.02 6.00
CA ARG A 154 -6.92 -11.31 6.62
C ARG A 154 -6.58 -12.49 5.70
N MET A 155 -6.94 -12.40 4.41
CA MET A 155 -6.60 -13.43 3.42
C MET A 155 -5.08 -13.59 3.27
N LEU A 156 -4.33 -12.50 3.28
CA LEU A 156 -2.87 -12.52 3.19
C LEU A 156 -2.25 -13.17 4.44
N ALA A 157 -2.78 -12.87 5.63
CA ALA A 157 -2.33 -13.46 6.89
C ALA A 157 -2.58 -14.98 6.89
N GLU A 158 -3.79 -15.42 6.51
CA GLU A 158 -4.14 -16.83 6.40
C GLU A 158 -3.21 -17.56 5.42
N LYS A 159 -3.01 -17.00 4.22
CA LYS A 159 -2.10 -17.57 3.21
C LYS A 159 -0.65 -17.72 3.71
N ASN A 160 -0.23 -16.85 4.62
CA ASN A 160 1.11 -16.90 5.23
C ASN A 160 1.16 -17.68 6.54
N GLY A 161 0.07 -18.31 6.97
CA GLY A 161 0.02 -19.10 8.21
C GLY A 161 0.29 -18.27 9.47
N THR A 162 -0.11 -16.99 9.48
CA THR A 162 0.09 -16.09 10.61
C THR A 162 -1.23 -15.39 11.00
N TYR A 163 -1.22 -14.70 12.13
CA TYR A 163 -2.37 -14.00 12.66
C TYR A 163 -2.06 -12.52 12.89
N VAL A 164 -2.96 -11.65 12.47
CA VAL A 164 -2.98 -10.22 12.74
C VAL A 164 -4.37 -9.85 13.22
N ASN A 165 -4.46 -9.07 14.29
CA ASN A 165 -5.73 -8.54 14.77
C ASN A 165 -6.11 -7.31 13.94
N PHE A 166 -6.91 -7.50 12.89
CA PHE A 166 -7.39 -6.43 12.01
C PHE A 166 -8.73 -5.88 12.50
N TYR A 167 -8.86 -4.55 12.58
CA TYR A 167 -10.13 -3.88 12.84
C TYR A 167 -10.27 -2.59 12.04
N LYS A 168 -11.52 -2.16 11.81
CA LYS A 168 -11.83 -0.94 11.07
C LYS A 168 -11.78 0.27 11.99
N ALA A 169 -11.02 1.30 11.61
CA ALA A 169 -10.99 2.58 12.28
C ALA A 169 -10.47 3.70 11.36
N ASP A 170 -10.88 4.93 11.63
CA ASP A 170 -10.35 6.15 10.99
C ASP A 170 -9.19 6.68 11.84
N ILE A 171 -8.07 7.05 11.19
CA ILE A 171 -6.92 7.67 11.87
C ILE A 171 -7.29 8.98 12.61
N ASN A 172 -8.35 9.66 12.21
CA ASN A 172 -8.84 10.85 12.86
C ASN A 172 -9.77 10.58 14.06
N ASP A 173 -10.24 9.32 14.17
CA ASP A 173 -11.20 8.92 15.22
C ASP A 173 -11.08 7.42 15.51
N PHE A 174 -10.16 7.04 16.38
CA PHE A 174 -9.94 5.66 16.81
C PHE A 174 -9.70 5.58 18.31
N GLU A 175 -9.96 4.41 18.89
CA GLU A 175 -9.68 4.12 20.29
C GLU A 175 -8.67 2.97 20.42
N LEU A 176 -7.80 3.07 21.42
CA LEU A 176 -6.82 2.05 21.76
C LEU A 176 -7.12 1.52 23.18
N GLN A 177 -7.15 0.20 23.31
CA GLN A 177 -7.36 -0.46 24.59
C GLN A 177 -6.06 -1.02 25.17
N ASP A 178 -5.10 -1.30 24.31
CA ASP A 178 -3.80 -1.87 24.65
C ASP A 178 -2.68 -0.84 24.59
N ASN A 179 -1.54 -1.21 25.18
CA ASN A 179 -0.27 -0.52 24.97
C ASN A 179 0.62 -1.35 24.05
N TYR A 180 1.45 -0.65 23.28
CA TYR A 180 2.29 -1.22 22.22
C TYR A 180 3.76 -0.91 22.44
N ASP A 181 4.63 -1.83 22.06
CA ASP A 181 6.08 -1.63 22.06
C ASP A 181 6.54 -0.88 20.81
N ILE A 182 5.74 -0.96 19.75
CA ILE A 182 6.02 -0.34 18.46
C ILE A 182 4.73 0.23 17.88
N ILE A 183 4.78 1.49 17.47
CA ILE A 183 3.78 2.13 16.62
C ILE A 183 4.38 2.21 15.23
N PHE A 184 3.82 1.50 14.29
CA PHE A 184 4.22 1.50 12.89
C PHE A 184 3.18 2.27 12.07
N CYS A 185 3.63 3.20 11.23
CA CYS A 185 2.74 4.00 10.38
C CYS A 185 3.47 4.38 9.09
N SER A 186 3.12 3.75 8.00
CA SER A 186 3.76 3.97 6.72
C SER A 186 2.82 4.62 5.71
N GLY A 187 3.05 5.91 5.41
CA GLY A 187 2.34 6.64 4.37
C GLY A 187 0.87 6.97 4.71
N VAL A 188 0.55 7.23 5.98
CA VAL A 188 -0.84 7.48 6.44
C VAL A 188 -1.01 8.83 7.14
N PHE A 189 0.00 9.33 7.84
CA PHE A 189 -0.12 10.55 8.65
C PHE A 189 -0.53 11.81 7.85
N HIS A 190 -0.37 11.82 6.54
CA HIS A 190 -0.85 12.91 5.69
C HIS A 190 -2.38 12.91 5.47
N TYR A 191 -3.09 11.85 5.90
CA TYR A 191 -4.56 11.83 5.95
C TYR A 191 -5.12 12.35 7.27
N MET A 192 -4.27 12.62 8.27
CA MET A 192 -4.71 13.29 9.49
C MET A 192 -5.08 14.73 9.22
N LYS A 193 -6.27 15.11 9.67
CA LYS A 193 -6.71 16.50 9.68
C LYS A 193 -5.74 17.33 10.54
N PRO A 194 -5.29 18.50 10.09
CA PRO A 194 -4.31 19.31 10.83
C PRO A 194 -4.69 19.56 12.29
N GLU A 195 -5.98 19.81 12.55
CA GLU A 195 -6.52 20.05 13.89
C GLU A 195 -6.51 18.81 14.79
N LYS A 196 -6.42 17.59 14.20
CA LYS A 196 -6.38 16.31 14.93
C LYS A 196 -4.96 15.80 15.20
N ARG A 197 -3.94 16.34 14.54
CA ARG A 197 -2.56 15.82 14.60
C ARG A 197 -2.04 15.69 16.04
N THR A 198 -2.19 16.75 16.83
CA THR A 198 -1.71 16.74 18.22
C THR A 198 -2.45 15.70 19.06
N GLU A 199 -3.78 15.64 18.95
CA GLU A 199 -4.61 14.66 19.69
C GLU A 199 -4.20 13.22 19.35
N VAL A 200 -4.08 12.92 18.05
CA VAL A 200 -3.72 11.58 17.56
C VAL A 200 -2.32 11.19 18.04
N VAL A 201 -1.34 12.08 17.88
CA VAL A 201 0.04 11.80 18.30
C VAL A 201 0.13 11.58 19.81
N GLU A 202 -0.53 12.41 20.64
CA GLU A 202 -0.54 12.22 22.08
C GLU A 202 -1.28 10.94 22.51
N LYS A 203 -2.35 10.53 21.80
CA LYS A 203 -3.02 9.25 21.98
C LYS A 203 -2.05 8.09 21.70
N LEU A 204 -1.32 8.12 20.59
CA LEU A 204 -0.33 7.09 20.26
C LEU A 204 0.80 7.04 21.28
N LYS A 205 1.33 8.18 21.72
CA LYS A 205 2.35 8.25 22.78
C LYS A 205 1.84 7.65 24.10
N LYS A 206 0.63 7.99 24.53
CA LYS A 206 0.02 7.47 25.76
C LYS A 206 -0.09 5.95 25.76
N HIS A 207 -0.32 5.36 24.58
CA HIS A 207 -0.42 3.92 24.40
C HIS A 207 0.89 3.26 23.98
N THR A 208 2.02 3.95 24.13
CA THR A 208 3.35 3.41 23.87
C THR A 208 4.01 2.99 25.17
N ASN A 209 4.47 1.73 25.25
CA ASN A 209 5.22 1.22 26.40
C ASN A 209 6.52 1.99 26.61
N SER A 210 7.01 2.02 27.86
CA SER A 210 8.32 2.61 28.17
C SER A 210 9.42 1.96 27.30
N GLY A 211 10.24 2.78 26.62
CA GLY A 211 11.23 2.33 25.65
C GLY A 211 10.61 1.82 24.34
N GLY A 212 9.34 2.13 24.08
CA GLY A 212 8.68 1.86 22.79
C GLY A 212 9.23 2.70 21.64
N LEU A 213 8.93 2.32 20.42
CA LEU A 213 9.45 2.93 19.20
C LEU A 213 8.29 3.34 18.27
N HIS A 214 8.37 4.56 17.73
CA HIS A 214 7.51 4.97 16.61
C HIS A 214 8.29 4.91 15.31
N VAL A 215 7.78 4.18 14.33
CA VAL A 215 8.32 4.05 12.97
C VAL A 215 7.32 4.71 12.03
N ILE A 216 7.66 5.91 11.56
CA ILE A 216 6.72 6.76 10.83
C ILE A 216 7.34 7.18 9.50
N ASN A 217 6.57 7.02 8.43
CA ASN A 217 6.83 7.59 7.13
C ASN A 217 5.66 8.51 6.74
N VAL A 218 5.95 9.74 6.35
CA VAL A 218 4.94 10.75 6.03
C VAL A 218 5.37 11.62 4.85
N PHE A 219 4.43 12.02 4.02
CA PHE A 219 4.68 12.99 2.96
C PHE A 219 4.76 14.41 3.52
N VAL A 220 5.80 15.13 3.11
CA VAL A 220 6.02 16.52 3.50
C VAL A 220 5.93 17.46 2.30
N GLU A 221 5.54 18.70 2.55
CA GLU A 221 5.53 19.75 1.54
C GLU A 221 6.93 19.99 0.97
N LYS A 222 7.04 20.08 -0.33
CA LYS A 222 8.25 20.45 -1.07
C LYS A 222 7.92 21.51 -2.11
N PRO A 223 8.79 22.50 -2.35
CA PRO A 223 8.52 23.59 -3.30
C PRO A 223 8.20 23.13 -4.72
N PHE A 224 8.69 21.95 -5.12
CA PHE A 224 8.53 21.38 -6.45
C PHE A 224 7.38 20.35 -6.53
N ILE A 225 6.78 19.97 -5.40
CA ILE A 225 5.58 19.12 -5.40
C ILE A 225 4.38 20.04 -5.49
N LYS A 226 3.72 20.06 -6.65
CA LYS A 226 2.41 20.70 -6.76
C LYS A 226 1.42 19.87 -5.94
N ASN A 227 0.69 20.52 -5.05
CA ASN A 227 -0.41 19.89 -4.31
C ASN A 227 -1.45 19.35 -5.30
N LEU A 228 -1.34 18.06 -5.63
CA LEU A 228 -2.27 17.37 -6.52
C LEU A 228 -3.54 16.92 -5.79
N GLU A 229 -3.55 16.98 -4.44
CA GLU A 229 -4.63 16.42 -3.63
C GLU A 229 -5.02 17.37 -2.51
N LYS A 230 -6.00 18.24 -2.77
CA LYS A 230 -6.41 19.26 -1.79
C LYS A 230 -7.52 18.82 -0.84
N GLU A 231 -8.29 17.79 -1.15
CA GLU A 231 -9.52 17.50 -0.38
C GLU A 231 -9.34 16.49 0.76
N HIS A 232 -8.39 15.56 0.67
CA HIS A 232 -8.25 14.49 1.67
C HIS A 232 -6.83 14.26 2.18
N SER A 233 -5.80 14.90 1.60
CA SER A 233 -4.43 14.79 2.11
C SER A 233 -3.91 16.14 2.61
N HIS A 234 -3.34 16.11 3.80
CA HIS A 234 -2.79 17.28 4.47
C HIS A 234 -1.28 17.07 4.68
N LEU A 235 -0.48 17.50 3.70
CA LEU A 235 0.97 17.37 3.78
C LEU A 235 1.52 18.03 5.05
N TRP A 236 2.57 17.46 5.59
CA TRP A 236 3.25 17.99 6.75
C TRP A 236 4.31 19.00 6.32
N LYS A 237 4.55 20.04 7.11
CA LYS A 237 5.68 20.94 6.87
C LYS A 237 6.99 20.19 7.12
N SER A 238 8.03 20.56 6.39
CA SER A 238 9.36 19.97 6.60
C SER A 238 9.83 20.23 8.04
N GLY A 239 10.18 19.17 8.76
CA GLY A 239 10.55 19.22 10.17
C GLY A 239 9.39 19.15 11.18
N GLU A 240 8.15 19.37 10.78
CA GLU A 240 6.99 19.27 11.67
C GLU A 240 6.84 17.88 12.31
N PRO A 241 7.01 16.75 11.59
CA PRO A 241 6.91 15.42 12.21
C PRO A 241 7.91 15.19 13.34
N VAL A 242 9.09 15.80 13.25
CA VAL A 242 10.16 15.64 14.26
C VAL A 242 9.75 16.26 15.59
N SER A 243 8.97 17.35 15.59
CA SER A 243 8.48 17.98 16.82
C SER A 243 7.57 17.06 17.66
N TYR A 244 6.95 16.06 17.01
CA TYR A 244 6.09 15.07 17.66
C TYR A 244 6.84 13.79 18.05
N THR A 245 8.03 13.57 17.51
CA THR A 245 8.79 12.31 17.65
C THR A 245 9.92 12.39 18.68
N HIS A 246 10.04 13.45 19.47
CA HIS A 246 10.93 13.51 20.63
C HIS A 246 10.45 12.53 21.72
N LEU A 247 10.35 11.27 21.36
CA LEU A 247 10.44 10.18 22.31
C LEU A 247 11.92 9.86 22.39
N THR A 248 12.49 10.22 23.52
CA THR A 248 13.87 9.90 23.91
C THR A 248 14.13 8.43 23.61
N LEU A 249 15.10 8.20 22.77
CA LEU A 249 15.74 6.91 22.56
C LEU A 249 16.29 6.36 23.89
#